data_953556c3eedf3d115c7d4afef46fe649
#
_entry.id   953556c3eedf3d115c7d4afef46fe649
#
_cell.length_a   1.000
_cell.length_b   1.000
_cell.length_c   1.000
_cell.angle_alpha   90.00
_cell.angle_beta   90.00
_cell.angle_gamma   90.00
#
_symmetry.space_group_name_H-M   'P 1'
#
loop_
_entity.id
_entity.type
_entity.pdbx_description
1 polymer ?
#
loop_
_entity_poly.entity_id
_entity_poly.type
_entity_poly.pdbx_seq_one_letter_code
_entity_poly.pdbx_strand_id
1 'polypeptide(L)'
;MKPPTSNFARALRKAREARGIPQEEFDSVSSRTYVSSLERGIKQPTVSKVDALAGVLGLHPLTLFALSYTDTASAADVRRLLDRVHQEVEGVLRPGLSAASARPQVAARKR
;
A
#
# COMPACT_ATOMS: atom_id res chain seq x y z
N MET A 1 0.38 -21.16 4.62
CA MET A 1 0.19 -20.04 3.80
C MET A 1 0.93 -18.82 4.28
N LYS A 2 1.59 -18.14 3.41
CA LYS A 2 2.35 -16.97 3.78
C LYS A 2 1.45 -15.77 3.99
N PRO A 3 1.75 -14.96 4.99
CA PRO A 3 1.01 -13.70 5.10
C PRO A 3 1.37 -12.79 3.95
N PRO A 4 0.51 -11.83 3.63
CA PRO A 4 0.83 -10.89 2.57
C PRO A 4 2.04 -10.05 2.99
N THR A 5 2.95 -9.84 2.06
CA THR A 5 4.10 -9.01 2.30
C THR A 5 4.09 -7.85 1.32
N SER A 6 4.50 -6.71 1.83
CA SER A 6 4.55 -5.51 1.03
C SER A 6 5.85 -5.47 0.23
N ASN A 7 5.76 -5.02 -0.99
CA ASN A 7 6.94 -4.71 -1.78
C ASN A 7 6.88 -3.23 -2.13
N PHE A 8 7.18 -2.41 -1.15
CA PHE A 8 7.06 -0.97 -1.32
C PHE A 8 8.11 -0.44 -2.29
N ALA A 9 9.30 -1.05 -2.31
CA ALA A 9 10.36 -0.62 -3.21
C ALA A 9 9.90 -0.64 -4.65
N ARG A 10 9.29 -1.75 -5.06
CA ARG A 10 8.81 -1.89 -6.42
C ARG A 10 7.65 -0.94 -6.69
N ALA A 11 6.74 -0.81 -5.71
CA ALA A 11 5.58 0.06 -5.88
C ALA A 11 5.99 1.51 -6.08
N LEU A 12 6.93 1.98 -5.26
CA LEU A 12 7.37 3.37 -5.37
C LEU A 12 8.05 3.62 -6.69
N ARG A 13 8.95 2.75 -7.09
CA ARG A 13 9.66 2.95 -8.36
C ARG A 13 8.70 2.90 -9.53
N LYS A 14 7.77 1.94 -9.52
CA LYS A 14 6.83 1.81 -10.61
C LYS A 14 5.93 3.05 -10.72
N ALA A 15 5.44 3.53 -9.59
CA ALA A 15 4.59 4.72 -9.60
C ALA A 15 5.37 5.95 -10.07
N ARG A 16 6.62 6.08 -9.60
CA ARG A 16 7.44 7.22 -9.98
C ARG A 16 7.72 7.20 -11.48
N GLU A 17 8.09 6.05 -12.02
CA GLU A 17 8.38 5.94 -13.44
C GLU A 17 7.14 6.16 -14.29
N ALA A 18 6.01 5.63 -13.84
CA ALA A 18 4.76 5.82 -14.58
C ALA A 18 4.35 7.28 -14.64
N ARG A 19 4.70 8.06 -13.62
CA ARG A 19 4.38 9.48 -13.61
C ARG A 19 5.49 10.34 -14.20
N GLY A 20 6.59 9.72 -14.63
CA GLY A 20 7.70 10.47 -15.22
C GLY A 20 8.41 11.37 -14.24
N ILE A 21 8.45 10.99 -12.97
CA ILE A 21 9.02 11.83 -11.92
C ILE A 21 10.38 11.30 -11.52
N PRO A 22 11.43 12.12 -11.64
CA PRO A 22 12.75 11.68 -11.20
C PRO A 22 12.85 11.68 -9.69
N GLN A 23 13.85 10.98 -9.17
CA GLN A 23 14.02 10.90 -7.71
C GLN A 23 14.22 12.26 -7.08
N GLU A 24 14.80 13.22 -7.81
CA GLU A 24 15.05 14.54 -7.29
C GLU A 24 13.77 15.29 -6.91
N GLU A 25 12.66 14.92 -7.52
CA GLU A 25 11.41 15.61 -7.22
C GLU A 25 10.96 15.40 -5.79
N PHE A 26 11.51 14.40 -5.11
CA PHE A 26 11.15 14.17 -3.73
C PHE A 26 11.99 15.00 -2.75
N ASP A 27 12.91 15.81 -3.24
CA ASP A 27 13.84 16.54 -2.36
C ASP A 27 13.13 17.41 -1.34
N SER A 28 11.94 17.89 -1.67
CA SER A 28 11.20 18.74 -0.73
C SER A 28 10.67 17.99 0.48
N VAL A 29 10.52 16.67 0.37
CA VAL A 29 9.94 15.86 1.46
C VAL A 29 10.90 14.82 2.00
N SER A 30 12.00 14.56 1.31
CA SER A 30 12.90 13.50 1.75
C SER A 30 14.26 13.66 1.07
N SER A 31 15.29 13.12 1.68
CA SER A 31 16.61 13.15 1.05
C SER A 31 16.65 12.16 -0.10
N ARG A 32 17.52 12.45 -1.07
CA ARG A 32 17.69 11.56 -2.20
C ARG A 32 18.23 10.20 -1.76
N THR A 33 19.12 10.18 -0.78
CA THR A 33 19.67 8.95 -0.27
C THR A 33 18.55 8.08 0.32
N TYR A 34 17.62 8.69 1.05
CA TYR A 34 16.53 7.95 1.66
C TYR A 34 15.61 7.37 0.59
N VAL A 35 15.24 8.17 -0.41
CA VAL A 35 14.38 7.70 -1.48
C VAL A 35 15.04 6.55 -2.24
N SER A 36 16.34 6.68 -2.52
CA SER A 36 17.08 5.61 -3.16
C SER A 36 17.07 4.35 -2.32
N SER A 37 17.22 4.50 -1.01
CA SER A 37 17.20 3.33 -0.11
C SER A 37 15.84 2.66 -0.10
N LEU A 38 14.76 3.44 -0.19
CA LEU A 38 13.42 2.86 -0.28
C LEU A 38 13.25 2.05 -1.56
N GLU A 39 13.72 2.60 -2.68
CA GLU A 39 13.54 1.92 -3.97
C GLU A 39 14.44 0.71 -4.11
N ARG A 40 15.51 0.63 -3.34
CA ARG A 40 16.34 -0.56 -3.33
C ARG A 40 15.92 -1.58 -2.28
N GLY A 41 14.87 -1.27 -1.53
CA GLY A 41 14.36 -2.21 -0.54
C GLY A 41 15.19 -2.27 0.73
N ILE A 42 16.11 -1.33 0.93
CA ILE A 42 16.97 -1.32 2.11
C ILE A 42 16.21 -0.78 3.32
N LYS A 43 15.30 0.16 3.10
CA LYS A 43 14.52 0.75 4.18
C LYS A 43 13.04 0.64 3.89
N GLN A 44 12.25 0.67 4.97
CA GLN A 44 10.80 0.69 4.86
C GLN A 44 10.30 2.04 5.32
N PRO A 45 9.31 2.62 4.66
CA PRO A 45 8.83 3.94 5.05
C PRO A 45 7.85 3.86 6.22
N THR A 46 7.76 4.94 6.96
CA THR A 46 6.68 5.11 7.92
C THR A 46 5.42 5.53 7.16
N VAL A 47 4.28 5.43 7.83
CA VAL A 47 3.02 5.84 7.20
C VAL A 47 3.09 7.31 6.80
N SER A 48 3.62 8.16 7.65
CA SER A 48 3.67 9.58 7.31
C SER A 48 4.62 9.85 6.14
N LYS A 49 5.66 9.05 6.00
CA LYS A 49 6.53 9.20 4.84
C LYS A 49 5.82 8.77 3.56
N VAL A 50 5.00 7.72 3.64
CA VAL A 50 4.20 7.32 2.48
C VAL A 50 3.26 8.45 2.07
N ASP A 51 2.64 9.12 3.05
CA ASP A 51 1.78 10.25 2.74
C ASP A 51 2.53 11.32 1.95
N ALA A 52 3.73 11.66 2.40
CA ALA A 52 4.51 12.70 1.75
C ALA A 52 4.94 12.29 0.34
N LEU A 53 5.37 11.05 0.17
CA LEU A 53 5.78 10.56 -1.14
C LEU A 53 4.61 10.51 -2.11
N ALA A 54 3.45 10.07 -1.63
CA ALA A 54 2.26 10.02 -2.47
C ALA A 54 1.86 11.42 -2.92
N GLY A 55 2.03 12.42 -2.05
CA GLY A 55 1.73 13.79 -2.41
C GLY A 55 2.56 14.28 -3.60
N VAL A 56 3.85 13.94 -3.61
CA VAL A 56 4.70 14.32 -4.74
C VAL A 56 4.25 13.64 -6.01
N LEU A 57 3.79 12.39 -5.89
CA LEU A 57 3.34 11.63 -7.06
C LEU A 57 1.94 12.04 -7.52
N GLY A 58 1.22 12.81 -6.73
CA GLY A 58 -0.16 13.13 -7.05
C GLY A 58 -1.09 11.95 -6.89
N LEU A 59 -0.78 11.04 -5.95
CA LEU A 59 -1.56 9.84 -5.71
C LEU A 59 -2.05 9.80 -4.29
N HIS A 60 -3.16 9.14 -4.07
CA HIS A 60 -3.59 8.85 -2.70
C HIS A 60 -2.62 7.85 -2.08
N PRO A 61 -2.27 8.01 -0.80
CA PRO A 61 -1.33 7.06 -0.18
C PRO A 61 -1.77 5.61 -0.29
N LEU A 62 -3.07 5.35 -0.25
CA LEU A 62 -3.54 3.97 -0.40
C LEU A 62 -3.22 3.37 -1.75
N THR A 63 -3.04 4.20 -2.77
CA THR A 63 -2.64 3.70 -4.07
C THR A 63 -1.26 3.06 -4.00
N LEU A 64 -0.33 3.70 -3.29
CA LEU A 64 0.99 3.11 -3.12
C LEU A 64 0.93 1.82 -2.32
N PHE A 65 0.09 1.79 -1.28
CA PHE A 65 -0.07 0.56 -0.51
C PHE A 65 -0.69 -0.55 -1.35
N ALA A 66 -1.70 -0.23 -2.14
CA ALA A 66 -2.30 -1.25 -3.00
C ALA A 66 -1.28 -1.82 -3.96
N LEU A 67 -0.46 -0.98 -4.55
CA LEU A 67 0.59 -1.45 -5.46
C LEU A 67 1.61 -2.30 -4.72
N SER A 68 1.90 -1.97 -3.47
CA SER A 68 2.91 -2.69 -2.73
C SER A 68 2.45 -4.07 -2.28
N TYR A 69 1.14 -4.28 -2.17
CA TYR A 69 0.60 -5.56 -1.73
C TYR A 69 0.13 -6.44 -2.87
N THR A 70 0.34 -6.02 -4.12
CA THR A 70 0.01 -6.85 -5.26
C THR A 70 1.28 -7.23 -5.99
N ASP A 71 1.44 -8.52 -6.26
CA ASP A 71 2.65 -9.00 -6.91
C ASP A 71 2.68 -8.74 -8.39
N THR A 72 1.52 -8.63 -9.00
CA THR A 72 1.44 -8.49 -10.43
C THR A 72 0.84 -7.15 -10.77
N ALA A 73 0.98 -6.75 -12.01
CA ALA A 73 0.34 -5.54 -12.48
C ALA A 73 -1.10 -5.77 -12.90
N SER A 74 -1.66 -6.90 -12.55
CA SER A 74 -3.00 -7.27 -12.98
C SER A 74 -4.06 -6.38 -12.32
N ALA A 75 -4.91 -5.78 -13.13
CA ALA A 75 -6.01 -5.00 -12.61
C ALA A 75 -6.97 -5.87 -11.82
N ALA A 76 -7.09 -7.14 -12.18
CA ALA A 76 -7.97 -8.04 -11.45
C ALA A 76 -7.46 -8.30 -10.04
N ASP A 77 -6.15 -8.43 -9.87
CA ASP A 77 -5.57 -8.63 -8.55
C ASP A 77 -5.78 -7.41 -7.66
N VAL A 78 -5.60 -6.22 -8.24
CA VAL A 78 -5.82 -4.99 -7.50
C VAL A 78 -7.28 -4.89 -7.10
N ARG A 79 -8.20 -5.22 -8.00
CA ARG A 79 -9.61 -5.15 -7.68
C ARG A 79 -9.97 -6.10 -6.54
N ARG A 80 -9.44 -7.32 -6.55
CA ARG A 80 -9.71 -8.26 -5.47
C ARG A 80 -9.20 -7.74 -4.13
N LEU A 81 -8.02 -7.15 -4.15
CA LEU A 81 -7.48 -6.56 -2.92
C LEU A 81 -8.38 -5.44 -2.41
N LEU A 82 -8.78 -4.54 -3.29
CA LEU A 82 -9.60 -3.41 -2.87
C LEU A 82 -10.98 -3.85 -2.42
N ASP A 83 -11.54 -4.86 -3.06
CA ASP A 83 -12.83 -5.41 -2.63
C ASP A 83 -12.71 -5.98 -1.22
N ARG A 84 -11.65 -6.70 -0.95
CA ARG A 84 -11.43 -7.24 0.38
C ARG A 84 -11.29 -6.13 1.41
N VAL A 85 -10.48 -5.10 1.09
CA VAL A 85 -10.29 -3.99 2.00
C VAL A 85 -11.63 -3.29 2.27
N HIS A 86 -12.39 -3.09 1.21
CA HIS A 86 -13.69 -2.44 1.35
C HIS A 86 -14.59 -3.21 2.31
N GLN A 87 -14.65 -4.53 2.15
CA GLN A 87 -15.48 -5.35 3.01
C GLN A 87 -15.01 -5.32 4.44
N GLU A 88 -13.71 -5.33 4.64
CA GLU A 88 -13.16 -5.30 6.00
C GLU A 88 -13.41 -3.96 6.67
N VAL A 89 -13.29 -2.87 5.93
CA VAL A 89 -13.58 -1.55 6.47
C VAL A 89 -15.06 -1.47 6.85
N GLU A 90 -15.94 -1.96 5.99
CA GLU A 90 -17.36 -1.96 6.31
C GLU A 90 -17.66 -2.79 7.54
N GLY A 91 -16.99 -3.93 7.68
CA GLY A 91 -17.18 -4.76 8.85
C GLY A 91 -16.76 -4.08 10.13
N VAL A 92 -15.74 -3.23 10.06
CA VAL A 92 -15.29 -2.48 11.22
C VAL A 92 -16.28 -1.35 11.54
N LEU A 93 -16.76 -0.67 10.51
CA LEU A 93 -17.65 0.46 10.71
C LEU A 93 -19.07 0.04 11.10
N ARG A 94 -19.49 -1.15 10.69
CA ARG A 94 -20.83 -1.64 10.97
C ARG A 94 -20.76 -3.07 11.50
N PRO A 95 -20.20 -3.25 12.68
CA PRO A 95 -19.94 -4.60 13.16
C PRO A 95 -21.18 -5.46 13.30
N GLY A 96 -22.32 -4.86 13.63
CA GLY A 96 -23.52 -5.62 13.74
C GLY A 96 -24.02 -6.15 12.43
N LEU A 97 -23.73 -5.44 11.37
CA LEU A 97 -24.23 -5.81 10.06
C LEU A 97 -23.42 -6.90 9.40
N SER A 98 -22.10 -6.86 9.52
CA SER A 98 -21.26 -7.82 8.85
C SER A 98 -20.65 -8.85 9.76
N ALA A 99 -20.93 -8.81 11.05
CA ALA A 99 -20.23 -9.68 11.99
C ALA A 99 -20.48 -11.15 11.70
N ALA A 100 -21.66 -11.47 11.22
CA ALA A 100 -21.99 -12.87 11.01
C ALA A 100 -21.09 -13.53 9.99
N SER A 101 -20.81 -12.86 8.92
CA SER A 101 -19.97 -13.45 7.90
C SER A 101 -18.49 -13.28 8.18
N ALA A 102 -18.10 -12.28 8.94
CA ALA A 102 -16.70 -12.03 9.18
C ALA A 102 -16.14 -12.71 10.41
N ARG A 103 -17.02 -13.01 11.36
CA ARG A 103 -16.54 -13.46 12.63
C ARG A 103 -15.69 -14.71 12.62
N PRO A 104 -16.01 -15.74 11.85
CA PRO A 104 -15.19 -16.93 11.90
C PRO A 104 -13.74 -16.70 11.50
N GLN A 105 -13.54 -15.84 10.52
CA GLN A 105 -12.20 -15.57 10.12
C GLN A 105 -11.46 -14.75 11.13
N VAL A 106 -12.12 -13.82 11.74
CA VAL A 106 -11.51 -13.00 12.76
C VAL A 106 -11.07 -13.86 13.92
N ALA A 107 -11.93 -14.76 14.33
CA ALA A 107 -11.58 -15.64 15.43
C ALA A 107 -10.37 -16.49 15.10
N ALA A 108 -10.29 -16.94 13.88
CA ALA A 108 -9.18 -17.76 13.49
C ALA A 108 -7.89 -16.99 13.54
N ARG A 109 -7.98 -15.69 13.33
CA ARG A 109 -6.83 -14.95 13.28
C ARG A 109 -6.32 -14.56 14.56
N LYS A 110 -7.04 -14.37 15.43
CA LYS A 110 -6.67 -13.98 16.61
C LYS A 110 -5.34 -13.63 16.75
N ARG A 111 -4.73 -13.15 16.68
CA ARG A 111 -3.59 -12.78 16.78
C ARG A 111 -3.18 -12.27 17.37
#